data_d932166b334a38e4dfaa7ab00ae9b17c
#
_entry.id   d932166b334a38e4dfaa7ab00ae9b17c
#
_cell.length_a   1.000
_cell.length_b   1.000
_cell.length_c   1.000
_cell.angle_alpha   90.00
_cell.angle_beta   90.00
_cell.angle_gamma   90.00
#
_symmetry.space_group_name_H-M   'P 1'
#
loop_
_entity.id
_entity.type
_entity.pdbx_description
1 polymer ?
#
loop_
_entity_poly.entity_id
_entity_poly.type
_entity_poly.pdbx_seq_one_letter_code
_entity_poly.pdbx_strand_id
1 'polypeptide(L)'
;MRKRLFYRLIERLFELLSSQAFPTPFLLPSERNTLIVSYKLLSNRRNKYQRSSRRRYLRGIERTKLDLLRELGEFSYPIPVENFIEFLDDIESSNIDLVKRNENYGNVANLLESSLFENSFTTFDKTKLGGREIRLFIKNKKFSIDLYNASSSIKQLTPLILYLKYKAKENDLLIIDEPEMNLHPSSLAKLLEIITLLVNMKLNVFLTTHSPYLMSHLNNLVLGDLKNENVLKRQSRYLYLKNKHSFIDKEKVSVYEMVKKNKYFNLLDLTNESSGFSWGSLSQLSSDINSKSYQIELEK
;
A
#
# COMPACT_ATOMS: atom_id res chain seq x y z
N MET A 1 -32.78 29.09 0.26
CA MET A 1 -31.70 28.95 1.26
C MET A 1 -31.85 27.69 2.12
N ARG A 2 -32.99 27.43 2.77
CA ARG A 2 -33.22 26.25 3.64
C ARG A 2 -33.01 24.87 2.97
N LYS A 3 -33.43 24.66 1.72
CA LYS A 3 -33.23 23.36 1.01
C LYS A 3 -31.75 23.02 0.80
N ARG A 4 -30.89 23.99 0.44
CA ARG A 4 -29.44 23.75 0.27
C ARG A 4 -28.71 23.38 1.57
N LEU A 5 -29.16 23.99 2.71
CA LEU A 5 -28.62 23.66 4.02
C LEU A 5 -29.00 22.25 4.44
N PHE A 6 -30.24 21.84 4.16
CA PHE A 6 -30.75 20.51 4.46
C PHE A 6 -30.01 19.41 3.67
N TYR A 7 -29.79 19.62 2.36
CA TYR A 7 -28.98 18.67 1.56
C TYR A 7 -27.55 18.54 2.03
N ARG A 8 -26.87 19.64 2.37
CA ARG A 8 -25.53 19.59 2.95
C ARG A 8 -25.47 18.90 4.32
N LEU A 9 -26.52 19.01 5.12
CA LEU A 9 -26.64 18.34 6.42
C LEU A 9 -26.81 16.82 6.22
N ILE A 10 -27.65 16.42 5.25
CA ILE A 10 -27.83 15.00 4.89
C ILE A 10 -26.55 14.41 4.30
N GLU A 11 -25.88 15.10 3.38
CA GLU A 11 -24.56 14.67 2.85
C GLU A 11 -23.56 14.48 3.98
N ARG A 12 -23.41 15.44 4.88
CA ARG A 12 -22.51 15.34 6.02
C ARG A 12 -22.86 14.23 7.02
N LEU A 13 -24.15 14.02 7.29
CA LEU A 13 -24.63 12.92 8.11
C LEU A 13 -24.34 11.57 7.44
N PHE A 14 -24.55 11.47 6.12
CA PHE A 14 -24.24 10.27 5.35
C PHE A 14 -22.73 10.00 5.30
N GLU A 15 -21.91 11.00 5.11
CA GLU A 15 -20.45 10.90 5.20
C GLU A 15 -19.99 10.45 6.60
N LEU A 16 -20.55 11.03 7.68
CA LEU A 16 -20.26 10.66 9.05
C LEU A 16 -20.69 9.22 9.37
N LEU A 17 -21.88 8.82 8.94
CA LEU A 17 -22.39 7.46 9.16
C LEU A 17 -21.62 6.43 8.32
N SER A 18 -21.29 6.76 7.07
CA SER A 18 -20.51 5.86 6.21
C SER A 18 -19.06 5.75 6.69
N SER A 19 -18.43 6.82 7.16
CA SER A 19 -17.06 6.78 7.69
C SER A 19 -16.94 6.02 9.02
N GLN A 20 -18.05 5.89 9.78
CA GLN A 20 -18.09 5.04 10.97
C GLN A 20 -18.42 3.57 10.66
N ALA A 21 -19.18 3.33 9.58
CA ALA A 21 -19.64 2.00 9.20
C ALA A 21 -18.65 1.25 8.30
N PHE A 22 -17.82 1.96 7.53
CA PHE A 22 -16.87 1.37 6.58
C PHE A 22 -15.44 1.86 6.84
N PRO A 23 -14.43 0.99 6.70
CA PRO A 23 -13.05 1.38 6.82
C PRO A 23 -12.66 2.38 5.71
N THR A 24 -11.86 3.39 6.06
CA THR A 24 -11.33 4.34 5.08
C THR A 24 -10.30 3.64 4.19
N PRO A 25 -10.53 3.50 2.88
CA PRO A 25 -9.60 2.83 1.99
C PRO A 25 -8.40 3.74 1.67
N PHE A 26 -7.22 3.15 1.67
CA PHE A 26 -6.00 3.76 1.17
C PHE A 26 -5.30 2.80 0.21
N LEU A 27 -5.18 3.19 -1.05
CA LEU A 27 -4.60 2.35 -2.09
C LEU A 27 -3.15 2.74 -2.37
N LEU A 28 -2.29 1.74 -2.34
CA LEU A 28 -0.92 1.78 -2.83
C LEU A 28 -0.86 1.04 -4.18
N PRO A 29 -0.85 1.76 -5.32
CA PRO A 29 -0.84 1.14 -6.64
C PRO A 29 0.49 0.42 -6.93
N SER A 30 0.52 -0.46 -7.92
CA SER A 30 1.71 -1.20 -8.33
C SER A 30 2.86 -0.28 -8.75
N GLU A 31 2.57 0.80 -9.49
CA GLU A 31 3.56 1.78 -9.95
C GLU A 31 3.94 2.85 -8.91
N ARG A 32 3.67 2.60 -7.63
CA ARG A 32 3.94 3.59 -6.54
C ARG A 32 5.38 4.07 -6.47
N ASN A 33 6.34 3.27 -6.94
CA ASN A 33 7.74 3.66 -7.04
C ASN A 33 7.99 4.82 -8.02
N THR A 34 7.25 4.85 -9.13
CA THR A 34 7.31 5.94 -10.12
C THR A 34 6.51 7.14 -9.65
N LEU A 35 5.33 6.90 -9.08
CA LEU A 35 4.46 7.95 -8.58
C LEU A 35 5.12 8.77 -7.47
N ILE A 36 5.80 8.12 -6.53
CA ILE A 36 6.44 8.83 -5.40
C ILE A 36 7.59 9.75 -5.82
N VAL A 37 8.28 9.43 -6.90
CA VAL A 37 9.36 10.31 -7.41
C VAL A 37 8.83 11.39 -8.36
N SER A 38 7.64 11.19 -8.93
CA SER A 38 7.03 12.10 -9.90
C SER A 38 5.94 12.98 -9.28
N TYR A 39 5.55 12.76 -8.02
CA TYR A 39 4.34 13.37 -7.44
C TYR A 39 4.36 14.90 -7.51
N LYS A 40 5.49 15.56 -7.32
CA LYS A 40 5.60 17.02 -7.43
C LYS A 40 5.29 17.53 -8.83
N LEU A 41 5.75 16.84 -9.86
CA LEU A 41 5.43 17.20 -11.25
C LEU A 41 3.94 17.00 -11.53
N LEU A 42 3.38 15.89 -11.05
CA LEU A 42 1.97 15.55 -11.22
C LEU A 42 1.08 16.53 -10.44
N SER A 43 1.41 16.83 -9.19
CA SER A 43 0.72 17.82 -8.35
C SER A 43 0.77 19.23 -8.96
N ASN A 44 1.93 19.69 -9.41
CA ASN A 44 2.10 20.98 -10.06
C ASN A 44 1.27 21.07 -11.34
N ARG A 45 1.24 20.02 -12.17
CA ARG A 45 0.42 19.94 -13.38
C ARG A 45 -1.07 20.02 -13.04
N ARG A 46 -1.54 19.25 -12.04
CA ARG A 46 -2.91 19.30 -11.52
C ARG A 46 -3.29 20.70 -11.06
N ASN A 47 -2.47 21.32 -10.23
CA ASN A 47 -2.71 22.66 -9.67
C ASN A 47 -2.73 23.74 -10.75
N LYS A 48 -1.82 23.68 -11.73
CA LYS A 48 -1.80 24.61 -12.87
C LYS A 48 -3.09 24.52 -13.67
N TYR A 49 -3.57 23.30 -13.89
CA TYR A 49 -4.79 23.06 -14.61
C TYR A 49 -6.03 23.57 -13.87
N GLN A 50 -6.17 23.24 -12.58
CA GLN A 50 -7.27 23.73 -11.74
C GLN A 50 -7.31 25.27 -11.69
N ARG A 51 -6.15 25.92 -11.57
CA ARG A 51 -6.05 27.39 -11.58
C ARG A 51 -6.45 27.96 -12.95
N SER A 52 -6.09 27.35 -14.04
CA SER A 52 -6.48 27.79 -15.38
C SER A 52 -7.97 27.65 -15.62
N SER A 53 -8.58 26.55 -15.23
CA SER A 53 -10.03 26.32 -15.31
C SER A 53 -10.82 27.29 -14.46
N ARG A 54 -10.37 27.56 -13.22
CA ARG A 54 -10.99 28.56 -12.33
C ARG A 54 -10.90 29.98 -12.89
N ARG A 55 -9.75 30.37 -13.49
CA ARG A 55 -9.58 31.69 -14.12
C ARG A 55 -10.48 31.86 -15.35
N ARG A 56 -10.68 30.80 -16.15
CA ARG A 56 -11.58 30.83 -17.30
C ARG A 56 -13.04 30.97 -16.87
N TYR A 57 -13.45 30.28 -15.81
CA TYR A 57 -14.78 30.40 -15.21
C TYR A 57 -15.08 31.82 -14.71
N LEU A 58 -14.12 32.45 -14.02
CA LEU A 58 -14.27 33.82 -13.51
C LEU A 58 -14.30 34.90 -14.60
N ARG A 59 -13.83 34.61 -15.83
CA ARG A 59 -13.85 35.54 -16.96
C ARG A 59 -15.15 35.53 -17.77
N GLY A 60 -16.19 34.83 -17.28
CA GLY A 60 -17.53 34.86 -17.88
C GLY A 60 -17.62 34.25 -19.29
N ILE A 61 -16.69 33.37 -19.66
CA ILE A 61 -16.81 32.62 -20.91
C ILE A 61 -17.92 31.59 -20.70
N GLU A 62 -19.08 31.83 -21.29
CA GLU A 62 -20.20 30.90 -21.30
C GLU A 62 -19.74 29.55 -21.88
N ARG A 63 -19.56 28.58 -21.03
CA ARG A 63 -19.33 27.19 -21.41
C ARG A 63 -20.45 26.34 -20.89
N THR A 64 -20.84 25.36 -21.68
CA THR A 64 -21.82 24.37 -21.24
C THR A 64 -21.23 23.55 -20.10
N LYS A 65 -22.08 23.07 -19.22
CA LYS A 65 -21.69 22.14 -18.13
C LYS A 65 -20.94 20.91 -18.67
N LEU A 66 -21.23 20.55 -19.93
CA LEU A 66 -20.57 19.46 -20.66
C LEU A 66 -19.10 19.77 -21.01
N ASP A 67 -18.79 21.00 -21.41
CA ASP A 67 -17.41 21.40 -21.73
C ASP A 67 -16.53 21.40 -20.46
N LEU A 68 -17.14 21.81 -19.34
CA LEU A 68 -16.46 21.76 -18.03
C LEU A 68 -16.18 20.31 -17.59
N LEU A 69 -17.14 19.41 -17.80
CA LEU A 69 -17.01 17.99 -17.48
C LEU A 69 -16.00 17.29 -18.40
N ARG A 70 -15.94 17.64 -19.68
CA ARG A 70 -14.91 17.14 -20.61
C ARG A 70 -13.52 17.63 -20.23
N GLU A 71 -13.37 18.91 -19.95
CA GLU A 71 -12.06 19.46 -19.50
C GLU A 71 -11.60 18.85 -18.17
N LEU A 72 -12.51 18.58 -17.24
CA LEU A 72 -12.21 17.90 -15.98
C LEU A 72 -11.86 16.43 -16.21
N GLY A 73 -12.54 15.75 -17.15
CA GLY A 73 -12.29 14.35 -17.48
C GLY A 73 -11.01 14.11 -18.29
N GLU A 74 -10.62 15.05 -19.16
CA GLU A 74 -9.42 14.93 -19.99
C GLU A 74 -8.10 15.09 -19.21
N PHE A 75 -8.13 15.65 -18.00
CA PHE A 75 -6.93 16.00 -17.21
C PHE A 75 -6.96 15.52 -15.76
N SER A 76 -7.96 14.72 -15.36
CA SER A 76 -7.94 14.05 -14.07
C SER A 76 -7.09 12.77 -14.18
N TYR A 77 -6.23 12.56 -13.20
CA TYR A 77 -5.59 11.25 -13.03
C TYR A 77 -6.64 10.23 -12.59
N PRO A 78 -6.40 8.93 -12.82
CA PRO A 78 -7.22 7.90 -12.20
C PRO A 78 -7.32 8.13 -10.68
N ILE A 79 -8.50 7.89 -10.10
CA ILE A 79 -8.78 8.14 -8.68
C ILE A 79 -7.67 7.63 -7.73
N PRO A 80 -7.11 6.42 -7.91
CA PRO A 80 -6.04 5.94 -7.04
C PRO A 80 -4.77 6.79 -7.09
N VAL A 81 -4.42 7.30 -8.28
CA VAL A 81 -3.25 8.17 -8.48
C VAL A 81 -3.53 9.55 -7.86
N GLU A 82 -4.74 10.05 -8.02
CA GLU A 82 -5.15 11.35 -7.48
C GLU A 82 -5.10 11.34 -5.94
N ASN A 83 -5.70 10.34 -5.31
CA ASN A 83 -5.68 10.14 -3.86
C ASN A 83 -4.24 9.97 -3.32
N PHE A 84 -3.38 9.30 -4.08
CA PHE A 84 -1.98 9.12 -3.70
C PHE A 84 -1.19 10.45 -3.76
N ILE A 85 -1.41 11.26 -4.79
CA ILE A 85 -0.79 12.60 -4.92
C ILE A 85 -1.30 13.52 -3.80
N GLU A 86 -2.60 13.52 -3.51
CA GLU A 86 -3.18 14.29 -2.41
C GLU A 86 -2.58 13.92 -1.06
N PHE A 87 -2.46 12.63 -0.80
CA PHE A 87 -1.81 12.13 0.41
C PHE A 87 -0.39 12.68 0.59
N LEU A 88 0.42 12.71 -0.47
CA LEU A 88 1.78 13.23 -0.41
C LEU A 88 1.79 14.77 -0.26
N ASP A 89 0.91 15.48 -0.96
CA ASP A 89 0.75 16.93 -0.85
C ASP A 89 0.30 17.33 0.58
N ASP A 90 -0.61 16.57 1.16
CA ASP A 90 -1.10 16.79 2.54
C ASP A 90 0.02 16.64 3.56
N ILE A 91 0.85 15.60 3.44
CA ILE A 91 2.00 15.41 4.34
C ILE A 91 3.04 16.51 4.13
N GLU A 92 3.31 16.90 2.87
CA GLU A 92 4.28 17.96 2.58
C GLU A 92 3.83 19.31 3.14
N SER A 93 2.53 19.64 3.01
CA SER A 93 1.95 20.92 3.47
C SER A 93 1.69 20.97 4.97
N SER A 94 1.46 19.82 5.61
CA SER A 94 1.18 19.72 7.04
C SER A 94 2.42 20.12 7.86
N ASN A 95 2.19 20.78 8.98
CA ASN A 95 3.22 20.90 9.99
C ASN A 95 3.36 19.50 10.64
N ILE A 96 4.34 18.72 10.17
CA ILE A 96 4.53 17.31 10.56
C ILE A 96 4.58 17.13 12.09
N ASP A 97 4.98 18.17 12.81
CA ASP A 97 5.04 18.19 14.27
C ASP A 97 3.65 18.27 14.94
N LEU A 98 2.61 18.69 14.19
CA LEU A 98 1.23 18.83 14.68
C LEU A 98 0.33 17.64 14.32
N VAL A 99 0.77 16.74 13.44
CA VAL A 99 0.01 15.54 13.12
C VAL A 99 0.10 14.59 14.30
N LYS A 100 -1.01 14.27 14.94
CA LYS A 100 -1.09 13.20 15.96
C LYS A 100 -0.71 11.89 15.30
N ARG A 101 0.55 11.48 15.49
CA ARG A 101 1.08 10.21 14.99
C ARG A 101 0.50 9.08 15.84
N ASN A 102 0.07 8.02 15.20
CA ASN A 102 -0.14 6.78 15.93
C ASN A 102 1.24 6.13 16.13
N GLU A 103 1.78 6.27 17.34
CA GLU A 103 3.11 5.78 17.69
C GLU A 103 3.29 4.29 17.38
N ASN A 104 2.23 3.49 17.53
CA ASN A 104 2.28 2.06 17.26
C ASN A 104 2.59 1.76 15.79
N TYR A 105 1.87 2.40 14.84
CA TYR A 105 2.15 2.24 13.42
C TYR A 105 3.48 2.88 13.01
N GLY A 106 3.85 3.99 13.64
CA GLY A 106 5.17 4.60 13.49
C GLY A 106 6.32 3.66 13.86
N ASN A 107 6.18 2.89 14.94
CA ASN A 107 7.15 1.88 15.35
C ASN A 107 7.25 0.74 14.32
N VAL A 108 6.13 0.32 13.73
CA VAL A 108 6.14 -0.68 12.64
C VAL A 108 6.82 -0.12 11.38
N ALA A 109 6.60 1.16 11.04
CA ALA A 109 7.33 1.82 9.96
C ALA A 109 8.84 1.83 10.21
N ASN A 110 9.28 2.12 11.43
CA ASN A 110 10.70 2.06 11.81
C ASN A 110 11.26 0.62 11.74
N LEU A 111 10.46 -0.38 12.11
CA LEU A 111 10.83 -1.80 11.95
C LEU A 111 11.01 -2.14 10.46
N LEU A 112 10.10 -1.70 9.59
CA LEU A 112 10.20 -1.88 8.15
C LEU A 112 11.50 -1.28 7.61
N GLU A 113 11.79 -0.02 7.94
CA GLU A 113 13.02 0.66 7.52
C GLU A 113 14.27 -0.05 8.02
N SER A 114 14.33 -0.41 9.31
CA SER A 114 15.51 -1.09 9.87
C SER A 114 15.74 -2.47 9.30
N SER A 115 14.68 -3.15 8.86
CA SER A 115 14.75 -4.52 8.32
C SER A 115 15.09 -4.58 6.84
N LEU A 116 14.73 -3.54 6.06
CA LEU A 116 14.79 -3.55 4.59
C LEU A 116 15.66 -2.44 3.99
N PHE A 117 15.91 -1.35 4.72
CA PHE A 117 16.72 -0.23 4.26
C PHE A 117 18.13 -0.22 4.87
N GLU A 118 18.50 -1.31 5.54
CA GLU A 118 19.76 -1.42 6.26
C GLU A 118 19.92 -0.26 7.26
N ASN A 119 20.89 0.60 7.10
CA ASN A 119 21.14 1.74 7.96
C ASN A 119 20.53 3.06 7.45
N SER A 120 19.37 2.98 6.77
CA SER A 120 18.73 4.17 6.17
C SER A 120 17.29 4.33 6.63
N PHE A 121 16.76 5.54 6.49
CA PHE A 121 15.34 5.83 6.73
C PHE A 121 14.87 6.98 5.83
N THR A 122 13.56 7.04 5.58
CA THR A 122 12.97 8.07 4.74
C THR A 122 12.17 9.08 5.58
N THR A 123 12.34 10.34 5.25
CA THR A 123 11.55 11.43 5.85
C THR A 123 11.48 12.64 4.93
N PHE A 124 10.60 13.58 5.25
CA PHE A 124 10.57 14.88 4.59
C PHE A 124 11.65 15.79 5.15
N ASP A 125 12.42 16.41 4.25
CA ASP A 125 13.43 17.41 4.59
C ASP A 125 13.10 18.76 3.96
N LYS A 126 13.55 19.83 4.59
CA LYS A 126 13.37 21.19 4.06
C LYS A 126 14.36 21.44 2.92
N THR A 127 13.82 21.93 1.80
CA THR A 127 14.67 22.41 0.70
C THR A 127 15.20 23.80 0.98
N LYS A 128 16.30 24.18 0.31
CA LYS A 128 16.86 25.56 0.41
C LYS A 128 15.87 26.65 -0.01
N LEU A 129 14.86 26.30 -0.80
CA LEU A 129 13.81 27.22 -1.30
C LEU A 129 12.54 27.23 -0.42
N GLY A 130 12.58 26.62 0.77
CA GLY A 130 11.49 26.63 1.74
C GLY A 130 10.40 25.57 1.53
N GLY A 131 10.51 24.72 0.48
CA GLY A 131 9.65 23.55 0.30
C GLY A 131 10.14 22.36 1.13
N ARG A 132 9.43 21.23 1.01
CA ARG A 132 9.85 19.95 1.57
C ARG A 132 9.97 18.92 0.46
N GLU A 133 10.82 17.94 0.64
CA GLU A 133 10.97 16.79 -0.26
C GLU A 133 11.28 15.53 0.52
N ILE A 134 10.92 14.39 -0.06
CA ILE A 134 11.22 13.09 0.53
C ILE A 134 12.67 12.76 0.24
N ARG A 135 13.45 12.55 1.31
CA ARG A 135 14.85 12.19 1.22
C ARG A 135 15.14 10.90 1.97
N LEU A 136 16.16 10.19 1.50
CA LEU A 136 16.74 9.03 2.18
C LEU A 136 17.94 9.47 3.01
N PHE A 137 17.84 9.30 4.31
CA PHE A 137 18.91 9.57 5.27
C PHE A 137 19.66 8.28 5.60
N ILE A 138 20.97 8.36 5.66
CA ILE A 138 21.82 7.24 6.09
C ILE A 138 22.18 7.46 7.56
N LYS A 139 21.82 6.50 8.42
CA LYS A 139 22.15 6.55 9.85
C LYS A 139 23.65 6.72 10.02
N ASN A 140 24.04 7.52 11.01
CA ASN A 140 25.44 7.82 11.33
C ASN A 140 26.21 8.59 10.25
N LYS A 141 25.55 9.11 9.21
CA LYS A 141 26.14 10.00 8.22
C LYS A 141 25.37 11.32 8.14
N LYS A 142 26.09 12.44 8.02
CA LYS A 142 25.51 13.78 7.93
C LYS A 142 25.07 14.13 6.50
N PHE A 143 24.65 13.15 5.71
CA PHE A 143 24.14 13.44 4.37
C PHE A 143 22.89 12.61 4.07
N SER A 144 22.09 13.14 3.19
CA SER A 144 20.90 12.49 2.64
C SER A 144 20.98 12.52 1.11
N ILE A 145 20.30 11.59 0.48
CA ILE A 145 20.16 11.55 -0.98
C ILE A 145 18.69 11.75 -1.36
N ASP A 146 18.47 12.30 -2.54
CA ASP A 146 17.13 12.41 -3.09
C ASP A 146 16.54 11.03 -3.32
N LEU A 147 15.26 10.86 -3.01
CA LEU A 147 14.57 9.59 -3.21
C LEU A 147 14.68 9.09 -4.67
N TYR A 148 14.76 10.02 -5.62
CA TYR A 148 14.95 9.69 -7.04
C TYR A 148 16.19 8.80 -7.27
N ASN A 149 17.28 9.04 -6.52
CA ASN A 149 18.54 8.30 -6.61
C ASN A 149 18.58 7.02 -5.74
N ALA A 150 17.53 6.76 -4.97
CA ALA A 150 17.44 5.54 -4.17
C ALA A 150 17.14 4.31 -5.03
N SER A 151 17.36 3.11 -4.47
CA SER A 151 17.00 1.85 -5.14
C SER A 151 15.50 1.74 -5.40
N SER A 152 15.10 0.92 -6.39
CA SER A 152 13.68 0.70 -6.70
C SER A 152 12.91 0.11 -5.53
N SER A 153 13.52 -0.75 -4.73
CA SER A 153 12.90 -1.33 -3.53
C SER A 153 12.61 -0.27 -2.46
N ILE A 154 13.53 0.68 -2.23
CA ILE A 154 13.31 1.79 -1.30
C ILE A 154 12.15 2.66 -1.78
N LYS A 155 12.14 3.04 -3.07
CA LYS A 155 11.04 3.82 -3.67
C LYS A 155 9.70 3.09 -3.54
N GLN A 156 9.69 1.78 -3.73
CA GLN A 156 8.50 0.94 -3.66
C GLN A 156 7.90 0.88 -2.25
N LEU A 157 8.74 0.87 -1.22
CA LEU A 157 8.32 0.75 0.19
C LEU A 157 8.08 2.10 0.87
N THR A 158 8.69 3.18 0.39
CA THR A 158 8.54 4.51 0.99
C THR A 158 7.09 4.97 1.13
N PRO A 159 6.17 4.78 0.16
CA PRO A 159 4.76 5.14 0.32
C PRO A 159 4.08 4.46 1.51
N LEU A 160 4.34 3.16 1.71
CA LEU A 160 3.82 2.41 2.86
C LEU A 160 4.38 2.97 4.19
N ILE A 161 5.68 3.26 4.22
CA ILE A 161 6.33 3.85 5.39
C ILE A 161 5.72 5.21 5.75
N LEU A 162 5.50 6.06 4.75
CA LEU A 162 4.86 7.36 4.97
C LEU A 162 3.40 7.22 5.42
N TYR A 163 2.65 6.27 4.85
CA TYR A 163 1.29 5.97 5.28
C TYR A 163 1.27 5.56 6.76
N LEU A 164 2.12 4.64 7.17
CA LEU A 164 2.21 4.17 8.55
C LEU A 164 2.65 5.28 9.51
N LYS A 165 3.57 6.14 9.10
CA LYS A 165 4.06 7.25 9.93
C LYS A 165 3.05 8.38 10.11
N TYR A 166 2.21 8.65 9.11
CA TYR A 166 1.45 9.92 9.06
C TYR A 166 -0.06 9.78 8.91
N LYS A 167 -0.58 8.63 8.45
CA LYS A 167 -2.00 8.52 8.13
C LYS A 167 -2.69 7.33 8.80
N ALA A 168 -2.02 6.19 8.95
CA ALA A 168 -2.62 4.93 9.39
C ALA A 168 -3.36 5.04 10.73
N LYS A 169 -4.57 4.47 10.77
CA LYS A 169 -5.43 4.37 11.96
C LYS A 169 -5.96 2.95 12.11
N GLU A 170 -6.38 2.60 13.31
CA GLU A 170 -7.09 1.34 13.54
C GLU A 170 -8.36 1.29 12.69
N ASN A 171 -8.64 0.12 12.17
CA ASN A 171 -9.77 -0.21 11.28
C ASN A 171 -9.74 0.46 9.89
N ASP A 172 -8.70 1.20 9.51
CA ASP A 172 -8.52 1.61 8.11
C ASP A 172 -8.35 0.38 7.20
N LEU A 173 -8.63 0.55 5.91
CA LEU A 173 -8.39 -0.45 4.88
C LEU A 173 -7.20 -0.05 4.01
N LEU A 174 -6.09 -0.75 4.19
CA LEU A 174 -4.91 -0.61 3.34
C LEU A 174 -5.00 -1.59 2.17
N ILE A 175 -5.00 -1.07 0.96
CA ILE A 175 -4.98 -1.85 -0.28
C ILE A 175 -3.59 -1.75 -0.89
N ILE A 176 -2.92 -2.87 -1.13
CA ILE A 176 -1.60 -2.90 -1.77
C ILE A 176 -1.68 -3.74 -3.03
N ASP A 177 -1.49 -3.09 -4.16
CA ASP A 177 -1.44 -3.74 -5.45
C ASP A 177 -0.01 -4.21 -5.72
N GLU A 178 0.16 -5.51 -5.97
CA GLU A 178 1.44 -6.19 -6.22
C GLU A 178 2.55 -5.79 -5.24
N PRO A 179 2.50 -6.20 -3.96
CA PRO A 179 3.53 -5.87 -2.97
C PRO A 179 4.93 -6.38 -3.36
N GLU A 180 5.01 -7.42 -4.18
CA GLU A 180 6.26 -8.03 -4.68
C GLU A 180 7.04 -7.18 -5.68
N MET A 181 6.42 -6.19 -6.30
CA MET A 181 7.07 -5.36 -7.32
C MET A 181 8.36 -4.75 -6.80
N ASN A 182 9.45 -4.93 -7.57
CA ASN A 182 10.80 -4.42 -7.26
C ASN A 182 11.40 -4.90 -5.93
N LEU A 183 10.88 -5.99 -5.35
CA LEU A 183 11.42 -6.58 -4.12
C LEU A 183 12.11 -7.91 -4.38
N HIS A 184 13.22 -8.13 -3.70
CA HIS A 184 13.81 -9.46 -3.61
C HIS A 184 12.89 -10.38 -2.79
N PRO A 185 12.80 -11.70 -3.09
CA PRO A 185 11.91 -12.62 -2.36
C PRO A 185 12.08 -12.59 -0.84
N SER A 186 13.31 -12.45 -0.33
CA SER A 186 13.53 -12.31 1.12
C SER A 186 13.00 -11.01 1.70
N SER A 187 13.01 -9.92 0.93
CA SER A 187 12.42 -8.64 1.33
C SER A 187 10.89 -8.70 1.30
N LEU A 188 10.33 -9.43 0.34
CA LEU A 188 8.89 -9.69 0.27
C LEU A 188 8.42 -10.50 1.48
N ALA A 189 9.17 -11.53 1.89
CA ALA A 189 8.85 -12.30 3.09
C ALA A 189 8.83 -11.42 4.35
N LYS A 190 9.84 -10.56 4.54
CA LYS A 190 9.87 -9.59 5.65
C LYS A 190 8.69 -8.61 5.59
N LEU A 191 8.34 -8.13 4.39
CA LEU A 191 7.20 -7.25 4.20
C LEU A 191 5.89 -7.95 4.60
N LEU A 192 5.71 -9.21 4.23
CA LEU A 192 4.51 -9.98 4.60
C LEU A 192 4.44 -10.18 6.13
N GLU A 193 5.55 -10.45 6.80
CA GLU A 193 5.61 -10.53 8.26
C GLU A 193 5.20 -9.21 8.94
N ILE A 194 5.52 -8.07 8.32
CA ILE A 194 5.08 -6.76 8.79
C ILE A 194 3.60 -6.54 8.51
N ILE A 195 3.11 -6.96 7.35
CA ILE A 195 1.68 -6.84 7.01
C ILE A 195 0.82 -7.65 7.98
N THR A 196 1.20 -8.88 8.32
CA THR A 196 0.47 -9.68 9.31
C THR A 196 0.52 -9.06 10.70
N LEU A 197 1.65 -8.44 11.09
CA LEU A 197 1.75 -7.65 12.31
C LEU A 197 0.75 -6.47 12.30
N LEU A 198 0.62 -5.75 11.19
CA LEU A 198 -0.36 -4.66 11.05
C LEU A 198 -1.80 -5.15 11.17
N VAL A 199 -2.12 -6.32 10.58
CA VAL A 199 -3.45 -6.94 10.73
C VAL A 199 -3.73 -7.30 12.19
N ASN A 200 -2.75 -7.83 12.91
CA ASN A 200 -2.88 -8.10 14.35
C ASN A 200 -3.05 -6.82 15.19
N MET A 201 -2.63 -5.66 14.66
CA MET A 201 -2.85 -4.33 15.22
C MET A 201 -4.15 -3.66 14.72
N LYS A 202 -5.10 -4.44 14.18
CA LYS A 202 -6.41 -4.00 13.70
C LYS A 202 -6.39 -3.12 12.43
N LEU A 203 -5.37 -3.21 11.60
CA LEU A 203 -5.41 -2.65 10.25
C LEU A 203 -6.02 -3.70 9.31
N ASN A 204 -7.05 -3.34 8.54
CA ASN A 204 -7.55 -4.23 7.49
C ASN A 204 -6.64 -4.11 6.27
N VAL A 205 -6.26 -5.24 5.68
CA VAL A 205 -5.35 -5.25 4.54
C VAL A 205 -5.94 -6.08 3.41
N PHE A 206 -5.93 -5.53 2.20
CA PHE A 206 -6.26 -6.22 0.96
C PHE A 206 -5.04 -6.21 0.04
N LEU A 207 -4.63 -7.38 -0.45
CA LEU A 207 -3.48 -7.55 -1.33
C LEU A 207 -3.90 -8.18 -2.65
N THR A 208 -3.32 -7.71 -3.75
CA THR A 208 -3.29 -8.46 -5.01
C THR A 208 -1.87 -8.98 -5.22
N THR A 209 -1.71 -10.18 -5.71
CA THR A 209 -0.37 -10.77 -5.91
C THR A 209 -0.35 -11.84 -6.99
N HIS A 210 0.79 -11.95 -7.66
CA HIS A 210 1.15 -13.06 -8.55
C HIS A 210 2.34 -13.86 -8.01
N SER A 211 2.74 -13.63 -6.74
CA SER A 211 3.94 -14.21 -6.16
C SER A 211 3.68 -15.54 -5.44
N PRO A 212 4.23 -16.67 -5.93
CA PRO A 212 4.16 -17.92 -5.19
C PRO A 212 4.93 -17.86 -3.86
N TYR A 213 5.96 -17.01 -3.77
CA TYR A 213 6.72 -16.80 -2.52
C TYR A 213 5.87 -16.17 -1.43
N LEU A 214 5.00 -15.21 -1.78
CA LEU A 214 4.08 -14.59 -0.84
C LEU A 214 3.11 -15.63 -0.28
N MET A 215 2.49 -16.45 -1.15
CA MET A 215 1.55 -17.49 -0.73
C MET A 215 2.21 -18.56 0.13
N SER A 216 3.42 -19.00 -0.25
CA SER A 216 4.19 -19.96 0.52
C SER A 216 4.50 -19.43 1.92
N HIS A 217 4.95 -18.18 2.01
CA HIS A 217 5.29 -17.58 3.31
C HIS A 217 4.05 -17.28 4.16
N LEU A 218 2.92 -16.89 3.54
CA LEU A 218 1.64 -16.75 4.24
C LEU A 218 1.23 -18.05 4.93
N ASN A 219 1.39 -19.19 4.25
CA ASN A 219 1.15 -20.50 4.85
C ASN A 219 2.04 -20.74 6.08
N ASN A 220 3.31 -20.33 6.05
CA ASN A 220 4.17 -20.42 7.22
C ASN A 220 3.67 -19.55 8.38
N LEU A 221 3.12 -18.38 8.09
CA LEU A 221 2.65 -17.45 9.13
C LEU A 221 1.36 -17.90 9.83
N VAL A 222 0.52 -18.72 9.18
CA VAL A 222 -0.69 -19.30 9.78
C VAL A 222 -0.43 -20.59 10.55
N LEU A 223 0.78 -21.19 10.47
CA LEU A 223 1.15 -22.39 11.20
C LEU A 223 1.60 -22.12 12.65
N GLY A 224 1.67 -20.86 13.08
CA GLY A 224 2.08 -20.51 14.44
C GLY A 224 1.11 -21.05 15.51
N ASP A 225 1.64 -21.62 16.56
CA ASP A 225 0.83 -22.03 17.72
C ASP A 225 0.47 -20.82 18.58
N LEU A 226 -0.60 -20.12 18.19
CA LEU A 226 -1.07 -18.89 18.85
C LEU A 226 -1.56 -19.14 20.29
N LYS A 227 -1.83 -20.38 20.68
CA LYS A 227 -2.31 -20.75 22.02
C LYS A 227 -1.17 -20.95 23.00
N ASN A 228 0.04 -21.24 22.51
CA ASN A 228 1.21 -21.49 23.34
C ASN A 228 2.35 -20.50 23.07
N GLU A 229 2.46 -19.50 23.92
CA GLU A 229 3.45 -18.42 23.75
C GLU A 229 4.90 -18.91 23.70
N ASN A 230 5.25 -19.94 24.47
CA ASN A 230 6.59 -20.50 24.48
C ASN A 230 6.92 -21.23 23.17
N VAL A 231 5.94 -21.94 22.62
CA VAL A 231 6.07 -22.57 21.30
C VAL A 231 6.17 -21.51 20.22
N LEU A 232 5.29 -20.53 20.24
CA LEU A 232 5.28 -19.43 19.29
C LEU A 232 6.61 -18.66 19.27
N LYS A 233 7.20 -18.40 20.45
CA LYS A 233 8.52 -17.78 20.56
C LYS A 233 9.64 -18.65 19.98
N ARG A 234 9.56 -19.97 20.10
CA ARG A 234 10.52 -20.87 19.45
C ARG A 234 10.33 -20.91 17.94
N GLN A 235 9.08 -20.99 17.48
CA GLN A 235 8.74 -20.97 16.05
C GLN A 235 9.16 -19.66 15.37
N SER A 236 9.06 -18.51 16.06
CA SER A 236 9.44 -17.21 15.48
C SER A 236 10.92 -17.12 15.08
N ARG A 237 11.81 -18.00 15.59
CA ARG A 237 13.22 -18.06 15.18
C ARG A 237 13.41 -18.41 13.71
N TYR A 238 12.40 -19.06 13.09
CA TYR A 238 12.40 -19.42 11.68
C TYR A 238 11.86 -18.31 10.78
N LEU A 239 11.30 -17.24 11.34
CA LEU A 239 10.87 -16.05 10.60
C LEU A 239 12.06 -15.13 10.32
N TYR A 240 11.96 -14.36 9.25
CA TYR A 240 12.98 -13.39 8.84
C TYR A 240 13.15 -12.26 9.84
N LEU A 241 12.06 -11.76 10.44
CA LEU A 241 12.08 -10.72 11.49
C LEU A 241 12.23 -11.29 12.89
N LYS A 242 12.14 -12.62 13.04
CA LYS A 242 12.16 -13.31 14.34
C LYS A 242 11.13 -12.75 15.34
N ASN A 243 10.04 -12.21 14.85
CA ASN A 243 8.99 -11.59 15.63
C ASN A 243 7.78 -12.53 15.76
N LYS A 244 7.49 -12.97 17.01
CA LYS A 244 6.35 -13.87 17.27
C LYS A 244 4.98 -13.26 16.91
N HIS A 245 4.87 -11.94 16.92
CA HIS A 245 3.63 -11.23 16.59
C HIS A 245 3.35 -11.15 15.07
N SER A 246 4.27 -11.64 14.23
CA SER A 246 4.04 -11.80 12.80
C SER A 246 3.24 -13.04 12.45
N PHE A 247 3.06 -14.01 13.34
CA PHE A 247 2.10 -15.09 13.13
C PHE A 247 0.66 -14.55 13.18
N ILE A 248 -0.20 -15.13 12.34
CA ILE A 248 -1.58 -14.68 12.19
C ILE A 248 -2.55 -15.85 12.28
N ASP A 249 -3.71 -15.59 12.88
CA ASP A 249 -4.79 -16.57 12.92
C ASP A 249 -5.34 -16.78 11.50
N LYS A 250 -5.49 -18.04 11.10
CA LYS A 250 -6.04 -18.40 9.80
C LYS A 250 -7.44 -17.82 9.57
N GLU A 251 -8.26 -17.71 10.63
CA GLU A 251 -9.60 -17.14 10.56
C GLU A 251 -9.63 -15.64 10.17
N LYS A 252 -8.50 -14.94 10.33
CA LYS A 252 -8.34 -13.54 9.91
C LYS A 252 -7.91 -13.38 8.46
N VAL A 253 -7.71 -14.47 7.72
CA VAL A 253 -7.18 -14.43 6.37
C VAL A 253 -8.13 -15.12 5.43
N SER A 254 -8.45 -14.46 4.31
CA SER A 254 -9.21 -15.04 3.20
C SER A 254 -8.39 -14.94 1.93
N VAL A 255 -8.39 -15.99 1.13
CA VAL A 255 -7.65 -16.08 -0.12
C VAL A 255 -8.60 -16.40 -1.26
N TYR A 256 -8.53 -15.59 -2.31
CA TYR A 256 -9.37 -15.72 -3.49
C TYR A 256 -8.54 -15.71 -4.76
N GLU A 257 -8.94 -16.50 -5.75
CA GLU A 257 -8.35 -16.49 -7.08
C GLU A 257 -9.38 -16.08 -8.14
N MET A 258 -8.99 -15.20 -9.05
CA MET A 258 -9.78 -14.85 -10.22
C MET A 258 -9.53 -15.85 -11.34
N VAL A 259 -10.52 -16.71 -11.60
CA VAL A 259 -10.43 -17.76 -12.65
C VAL A 259 -11.30 -17.38 -13.82
N LYS A 260 -10.73 -17.41 -15.03
CA LYS A 260 -11.48 -17.20 -16.27
C LYS A 260 -12.31 -18.44 -16.59
N LYS A 261 -13.62 -18.30 -16.66
CA LYS A 261 -14.55 -19.35 -17.06
C LYS A 261 -15.37 -18.86 -18.26
N ASN A 262 -15.05 -19.35 -19.45
CA ASN A 262 -15.62 -18.90 -20.72
C ASN A 262 -15.39 -17.39 -20.97
N LYS A 263 -16.46 -16.59 -21.01
CA LYS A 263 -16.43 -15.12 -21.22
C LYS A 263 -16.39 -14.31 -19.92
N TYR A 264 -16.50 -14.97 -18.77
CA TYR A 264 -16.61 -14.29 -17.46
C TYR A 264 -15.43 -14.68 -16.57
N PHE A 265 -15.16 -13.85 -15.57
CA PHE A 265 -14.25 -14.19 -14.48
C PHE A 265 -15.08 -14.55 -13.26
N ASN A 266 -14.72 -15.64 -12.60
CA ASN A 266 -15.30 -16.08 -11.33
C ASN A 266 -14.25 -15.93 -10.24
N LEU A 267 -14.73 -15.61 -9.03
CA LEU A 267 -13.89 -15.61 -7.84
C LEU A 267 -13.98 -17.00 -7.19
N LEU A 268 -12.85 -17.69 -7.10
CA LEU A 268 -12.73 -18.97 -6.43
C LEU A 268 -12.20 -18.72 -5.03
N ASP A 269 -12.92 -19.21 -4.01
CA ASP A 269 -12.48 -19.16 -2.62
C ASP A 269 -11.50 -20.32 -2.34
N LEU A 270 -10.28 -19.95 -1.95
CA LEU A 270 -9.19 -20.87 -1.60
C LEU A 270 -8.93 -20.91 -0.08
N THR A 271 -9.81 -20.32 0.72
CA THR A 271 -9.63 -20.17 2.18
C THR A 271 -9.77 -21.50 2.94
N ASN A 272 -10.56 -22.45 2.43
CA ASN A 272 -11.09 -23.59 3.19
C ASN A 272 -10.26 -24.87 3.13
N GLU A 273 -8.96 -24.82 2.90
CA GLU A 273 -8.12 -26.03 2.96
C GLU A 273 -7.64 -26.34 4.38
N SER A 274 -7.61 -27.64 4.74
CA SER A 274 -7.28 -28.09 6.09
C SER A 274 -5.85 -27.80 6.53
N SER A 275 -4.91 -27.63 5.59
CA SER A 275 -3.47 -27.52 5.84
C SER A 275 -2.84 -26.17 5.44
N GLY A 276 -3.64 -25.12 5.26
CA GLY A 276 -3.16 -23.81 4.81
C GLY A 276 -4.06 -23.22 3.75
N PHE A 277 -3.50 -22.43 2.85
CA PHE A 277 -4.19 -21.87 1.69
C PHE A 277 -3.67 -22.53 0.42
N SER A 278 -4.57 -22.85 -0.50
CA SER A 278 -4.17 -23.28 -1.84
C SER A 278 -3.51 -22.13 -2.61
N TRP A 279 -2.62 -22.51 -3.51
CA TRP A 279 -1.97 -21.55 -4.40
C TRP A 279 -2.69 -21.45 -5.75
N GLY A 280 -3.77 -22.20 -5.92
CA GLY A 280 -4.55 -22.22 -7.15
C GLY A 280 -3.68 -22.51 -8.39
N SER A 281 -3.81 -21.67 -9.42
CA SER A 281 -3.05 -21.79 -10.68
C SER A 281 -1.53 -21.64 -10.51
N LEU A 282 -1.05 -20.94 -9.47
CA LEU A 282 0.38 -20.77 -9.22
C LEU A 282 1.08 -22.10 -8.86
N SER A 283 0.39 -23.00 -8.16
CA SER A 283 0.94 -24.32 -7.82
C SER A 283 1.06 -25.23 -9.06
N GLN A 284 0.09 -25.18 -9.95
CA GLN A 284 0.11 -25.95 -11.20
C GLN A 284 1.28 -25.54 -12.08
N LEU A 285 1.48 -24.22 -12.26
CA LEU A 285 2.59 -23.70 -13.05
C LEU A 285 3.97 -24.13 -12.50
N SER A 286 4.14 -24.08 -11.18
CA SER A 286 5.39 -24.54 -10.53
C SER A 286 5.63 -26.03 -10.76
N SER A 287 4.59 -26.85 -10.64
CA SER A 287 4.64 -28.29 -10.93
C SER A 287 4.99 -28.58 -12.40
N ASP A 288 4.35 -27.86 -13.33
CA ASP A 288 4.60 -27.99 -14.76
C ASP A 288 6.03 -27.63 -15.16
N ILE A 289 6.58 -26.56 -14.60
CA ILE A 289 7.97 -26.16 -14.84
C ILE A 289 8.94 -27.24 -14.34
N ASN A 290 8.71 -27.77 -13.15
CA ASN A 290 9.55 -28.81 -12.57
C ASN A 290 9.47 -30.12 -13.39
N SER A 291 8.26 -30.54 -13.86
CA SER A 291 8.09 -31.72 -14.68
C SER A 291 8.78 -31.59 -16.03
N LYS A 292 8.71 -30.42 -16.67
CA LYS A 292 9.44 -30.13 -17.92
C LYS A 292 10.95 -30.18 -17.73
N SER A 293 11.45 -29.63 -16.63
CA SER A 293 12.89 -29.73 -16.32
C SER A 293 13.36 -31.18 -16.20
N TYR A 294 12.58 -32.02 -15.53
CA TYR A 294 12.87 -33.43 -15.41
C TYR A 294 12.83 -34.15 -16.77
N GLN A 295 11.85 -33.84 -17.63
CA GLN A 295 11.76 -34.43 -18.99
C GLN A 295 12.98 -34.03 -19.85
N ILE A 296 13.40 -32.75 -19.80
CA ILE A 296 14.59 -32.28 -20.53
C ILE A 296 15.86 -33.00 -20.05
N GLU A 297 15.93 -33.34 -18.77
CA GLU A 297 17.08 -34.04 -18.19
C GLU A 297 17.14 -35.51 -18.64
N LEU A 298 15.98 -36.13 -18.82
CA LEU A 298 15.87 -37.51 -19.31
C LEU A 298 16.21 -37.69 -20.81
N GLU A 299 16.17 -36.62 -21.60
CA GLU A 299 16.52 -36.63 -23.03
C GLU A 299 18.01 -36.37 -23.29
N LYS A 300 18.83 -36.18 -22.24
CA LYS A 300 20.30 -36.12 -22.36
C LYS A 300 20.95 -37.46 -22.37
#